data_2b93bc8e563a0689586fd2758a2d60c4
#
_entry.id   2b93bc8e563a0689586fd2758a2d60c4
#
_cell.length_a   1.000
_cell.length_b   1.000
_cell.length_c   1.000
_cell.angle_alpha   90.00
_cell.angle_beta   90.00
_cell.angle_gamma   90.00
#
_symmetry.space_group_name_H-M   'P 1'
#
loop_
_entity.id
_entity.type
_entity.pdbx_description
1 polymer ?
#
loop_
_entity_poly.entity_id
_entity_poly.type
_entity_poly.pdbx_seq_one_letter_code
_entity_poly.pdbx_strand_id
1 'polypeptide(L)'
;TPYLANRIDRISKIHENTSFPIQEDIRIITADFLIQNIEQAFHLWEDAPWSRHLNFDDFCEYLLPYSIGAMDVLEDWRTGMYQQIDSTTLTELNDFSYSSDMQNSAFWACKHINQFLEKKLVPENSVYSIPFIAKTSTRSMISFGTCNQFSLIALAMMRSIGIPVMLDFTPQWPFRSMGHYWNVLLDNTGKNLAFGGCETKTDPDILHKPSQKMAKVYRRTYAINQDLVKPVSYT
;
A
#
# COMPACT_ATOMS: atom_id res chain seq x y z
N THR A 1 -0.88 13.72 -19.08
CA THR A 1 -0.94 14.73 -20.14
C THR A 1 -0.57 16.09 -19.56
N PRO A 2 0.07 17.02 -20.31
CA PRO A 2 0.42 18.37 -19.85
C PRO A 2 -0.77 19.16 -19.25
N TYR A 3 -1.97 18.88 -19.72
CA TYR A 3 -3.22 19.48 -19.23
C TYR A 3 -3.51 19.08 -17.76
N LEU A 4 -3.31 17.81 -17.41
CA LEU A 4 -3.54 17.32 -16.05
C LEU A 4 -2.50 17.89 -15.07
N ALA A 5 -1.24 17.93 -15.49
CA ALA A 5 -0.14 18.51 -14.71
C ALA A 5 -0.39 20.00 -14.41
N ASN A 6 -0.80 20.79 -15.41
CA ASN A 6 -1.14 22.21 -15.23
C ASN A 6 -2.35 22.41 -14.30
N ARG A 7 -3.32 21.52 -14.34
CA ARG A 7 -4.51 21.60 -13.48
C ARG A 7 -4.18 21.28 -12.03
N ILE A 8 -3.30 20.32 -11.81
CA ILE A 8 -2.81 19.96 -10.47
C ILE A 8 -1.91 21.04 -9.90
N ASP A 9 -1.02 21.64 -10.71
CA ASP A 9 -0.20 22.78 -10.30
C ASP A 9 -1.07 23.96 -9.85
N ARG A 10 -2.18 24.24 -10.55
CA ARG A 10 -3.15 25.26 -10.15
C ARG A 10 -3.85 24.91 -8.83
N ILE A 11 -4.28 23.67 -8.65
CA ILE A 11 -4.92 23.20 -7.42
C ILE A 11 -3.92 23.27 -6.26
N SER A 12 -2.68 22.87 -6.50
CA SER A 12 -1.57 22.95 -5.56
C SER A 12 -1.36 24.38 -5.04
N LYS A 13 -1.24 25.34 -5.95
CA LYS A 13 -1.07 26.76 -5.62
C LYS A 13 -2.25 27.35 -4.84
N ILE A 14 -3.47 26.89 -5.09
CA ILE A 14 -4.64 27.27 -4.32
C ILE A 14 -4.55 26.71 -2.90
N HIS A 15 -4.02 25.49 -2.74
CA HIS A 15 -3.95 24.80 -1.44
C HIS A 15 -2.69 25.12 -0.63
N GLU A 16 -1.63 25.68 -1.22
CA GLU A 16 -0.44 26.15 -0.48
C GLU A 16 -0.77 27.17 0.62
N ASN A 17 -1.87 27.91 0.47
CA ASN A 17 -2.34 28.88 1.46
C ASN A 17 -3.53 28.42 2.28
N THR A 18 -3.95 27.14 2.17
CA THR A 18 -5.13 26.64 2.87
C THR A 18 -4.69 25.68 3.97
N SER A 19 -4.90 26.05 5.22
CA SER A 19 -4.74 25.17 6.38
C SER A 19 -5.92 24.19 6.40
N PHE A 20 -5.67 22.91 6.17
CA PHE A 20 -6.68 21.87 6.39
C PHE A 20 -6.65 21.46 7.87
N PRO A 21 -7.79 21.47 8.56
CA PRO A 21 -7.83 20.97 9.93
C PRO A 21 -7.52 19.46 9.94
N ILE A 22 -6.44 19.09 10.62
CA ILE A 22 -6.16 17.70 10.93
C ILE A 22 -7.08 17.28 12.06
N GLN A 23 -7.85 16.22 11.85
CA GLN A 23 -8.69 15.64 12.89
C GLN A 23 -8.15 14.27 13.28
N GLU A 24 -8.17 13.98 14.56
CA GLU A 24 -7.83 12.65 15.07
C GLU A 24 -8.95 11.67 14.71
N ASP A 25 -8.60 10.49 14.21
CA ASP A 25 -9.57 9.47 13.79
C ASP A 25 -10.57 9.14 14.91
N ILE A 26 -10.13 9.10 16.17
CA ILE A 26 -10.97 8.82 17.32
C ILE A 26 -12.18 9.79 17.47
N ARG A 27 -12.10 10.96 16.83
CA ARG A 27 -13.16 11.97 16.88
C ARG A 27 -14.17 11.84 15.74
N ILE A 28 -13.81 11.16 14.67
CA ILE A 28 -14.60 11.11 13.43
C ILE A 28 -15.00 9.68 13.03
N ILE A 29 -14.27 8.68 13.51
CA ILE A 29 -14.52 7.29 13.18
C ILE A 29 -15.80 6.80 13.88
N THR A 30 -16.63 6.07 13.15
CA THR A 30 -17.87 5.50 13.70
C THR A 30 -17.71 4.00 13.95
N ALA A 31 -18.53 3.45 14.85
CA ALA A 31 -18.57 2.01 15.09
C ALA A 31 -18.95 1.24 13.81
N ASP A 32 -19.92 1.75 13.06
CA ASP A 32 -20.37 1.10 11.79
C ASP A 32 -19.24 1.03 10.78
N PHE A 33 -18.44 2.09 10.66
CA PHE A 33 -17.27 2.08 9.76
C PHE A 33 -16.24 1.02 10.18
N LEU A 34 -15.95 0.91 11.49
CA LEU A 34 -15.01 -0.11 11.98
C LEU A 34 -15.55 -1.52 11.80
N ILE A 35 -16.84 -1.75 12.09
CA ILE A 35 -17.50 -3.04 11.90
C ILE A 35 -17.43 -3.44 10.43
N GLN A 36 -17.79 -2.55 9.52
CA GLN A 36 -17.72 -2.80 8.08
C GLN A 36 -16.30 -3.15 7.63
N ASN A 37 -15.28 -2.40 8.09
CA ASN A 37 -13.89 -2.72 7.75
C ASN A 37 -13.46 -4.09 8.28
N ILE A 38 -13.86 -4.42 9.52
CA ILE A 38 -13.55 -5.70 10.14
C ILE A 38 -14.19 -6.85 9.35
N GLU A 39 -15.49 -6.76 9.06
CA GLU A 39 -16.22 -7.77 8.30
C GLU A 39 -15.62 -7.99 6.91
N GLN A 40 -15.32 -6.93 6.19
CA GLN A 40 -14.65 -7.02 4.89
C GLN A 40 -13.27 -7.69 5.01
N ALA A 41 -12.47 -7.34 6.02
CA ALA A 41 -11.16 -7.94 6.21
C ALA A 41 -11.25 -9.42 6.56
N PHE A 42 -12.19 -9.84 7.42
CA PHE A 42 -12.42 -11.24 7.76
C PHE A 42 -12.87 -12.06 6.56
N HIS A 43 -13.84 -11.56 5.76
CA HIS A 43 -14.24 -12.23 4.52
C HIS A 43 -13.06 -12.44 3.58
N LEU A 44 -12.21 -11.44 3.41
CA LEU A 44 -11.02 -11.58 2.57
C LEU A 44 -10.03 -12.61 3.13
N TRP A 45 -9.87 -12.68 4.45
CA TRP A 45 -9.00 -13.66 5.08
C TRP A 45 -9.50 -15.09 4.91
N GLU A 46 -10.81 -15.31 5.05
CA GLU A 46 -11.45 -16.62 4.94
C GLU A 46 -11.58 -17.09 3.47
N ASP A 47 -11.96 -16.17 2.56
CA ASP A 47 -12.37 -16.53 1.21
C ASP A 47 -11.23 -16.43 0.18
N ALA A 48 -10.32 -15.47 0.32
CA ALA A 48 -9.25 -15.31 -0.66
C ALA A 48 -8.21 -16.43 -0.53
N PRO A 49 -7.94 -17.19 -1.61
CA PRO A 49 -7.06 -18.35 -1.56
C PRO A 49 -5.64 -18.01 -1.08
N TRP A 50 -5.16 -16.83 -1.41
CA TRP A 50 -3.81 -16.34 -1.11
C TRP A 50 -3.62 -15.75 0.28
N SER A 51 -4.68 -15.63 1.09
CA SER A 51 -4.61 -15.15 2.48
C SER A 51 -4.80 -16.25 3.54
N ARG A 52 -5.24 -17.44 3.15
CA ARG A 52 -5.55 -18.56 4.07
C ARG A 52 -4.36 -19.05 4.89
N HIS A 53 -3.14 -18.75 4.48
CA HIS A 53 -1.92 -19.12 5.22
C HIS A 53 -1.63 -18.22 6.41
N LEU A 54 -2.29 -17.06 6.52
CA LEU A 54 -2.06 -16.10 7.59
C LEU A 54 -2.59 -16.64 8.92
N ASN A 55 -1.78 -16.56 9.97
CA ASN A 55 -2.27 -16.67 11.33
C ASN A 55 -2.98 -15.38 11.75
N PHE A 56 -3.57 -15.36 12.94
CA PHE A 56 -4.35 -14.20 13.40
C PHE A 56 -3.49 -12.93 13.60
N ASP A 57 -2.27 -13.07 14.09
CA ASP A 57 -1.38 -11.94 14.30
C ASP A 57 -0.96 -11.32 12.95
N ASP A 58 -0.63 -12.16 11.97
CA ASP A 58 -0.36 -11.71 10.60
C ASP A 58 -1.60 -11.07 9.97
N PHE A 59 -2.78 -11.65 10.16
CA PHE A 59 -4.03 -11.04 9.69
C PHE A 59 -4.23 -9.63 10.26
N CYS A 60 -3.99 -9.45 11.57
CA CYS A 60 -4.13 -8.15 12.23
C CYS A 60 -3.17 -7.09 11.67
N GLU A 61 -1.98 -7.48 11.23
CA GLU A 61 -0.99 -6.56 10.67
C GLU A 61 -1.18 -6.34 9.16
N TYR A 62 -1.45 -7.40 8.41
CA TYR A 62 -1.41 -7.37 6.95
C TYR A 62 -2.75 -7.03 6.29
N LEU A 63 -3.89 -7.42 6.89
CA LEU A 63 -5.20 -7.26 6.25
C LEU A 63 -6.19 -6.40 7.03
N LEU A 64 -6.22 -6.51 8.37
CA LEU A 64 -7.22 -5.87 9.20
C LEU A 64 -7.18 -4.34 9.23
N PRO A 65 -6.02 -3.64 9.14
CA PRO A 65 -5.98 -2.21 9.36
C PRO A 65 -6.91 -1.41 8.45
N TYR A 66 -7.66 -0.48 9.04
CA TYR A 66 -8.58 0.42 8.31
C TYR A 66 -7.86 1.58 7.63
N SER A 67 -6.66 1.94 8.08
CA SER A 67 -5.85 3.03 7.53
C SER A 67 -4.75 2.49 6.61
N ILE A 68 -4.50 3.17 5.52
CA ILE A 68 -3.43 2.86 4.57
C ILE A 68 -2.22 3.75 4.81
N GLY A 69 -2.40 5.06 4.88
CA GLY A 69 -1.38 6.07 5.09
C GLY A 69 -1.48 6.77 6.44
N ALA A 70 -0.49 7.58 6.80
CA ALA A 70 -0.47 8.29 8.07
C ALA A 70 -1.39 9.51 8.10
N MET A 71 -1.77 10.04 6.94
CA MET A 71 -2.58 11.25 6.79
C MET A 71 -3.64 11.04 5.71
N ASP A 72 -4.29 9.89 5.74
CA ASP A 72 -5.34 9.55 4.79
C ASP A 72 -6.67 10.15 5.21
N VAL A 73 -7.49 10.46 4.22
CA VAL A 73 -8.90 10.77 4.45
C VAL A 73 -9.62 9.47 4.79
N LEU A 74 -10.39 9.47 5.87
CA LEU A 74 -11.19 8.32 6.26
C LEU A 74 -12.21 7.98 5.15
N GLU A 75 -12.14 6.76 4.63
CA GLU A 75 -13.03 6.25 3.57
C GLU A 75 -13.09 4.72 3.61
N ASP A 76 -14.13 4.16 3.01
CA ASP A 76 -14.15 2.73 2.63
C ASP A 76 -13.26 2.51 1.39
N TRP A 77 -11.96 2.56 1.62
CA TRP A 77 -10.96 2.38 0.56
C TRP A 77 -10.97 0.97 -0.01
N ARG A 78 -11.38 -0.05 0.77
CA ARG A 78 -11.40 -1.44 0.29
C ARG A 78 -12.37 -1.59 -0.88
N THR A 79 -13.61 -1.17 -0.71
CA THR A 79 -14.61 -1.17 -1.78
C THR A 79 -14.15 -0.28 -2.94
N GLY A 80 -13.67 0.93 -2.66
CA GLY A 80 -13.25 1.86 -3.69
C GLY A 80 -12.05 1.38 -4.52
N MET A 81 -11.13 0.61 -3.93
CA MET A 81 -9.98 0.04 -4.64
C MET A 81 -10.37 -1.22 -5.41
N TYR A 82 -11.18 -2.10 -4.81
CA TYR A 82 -11.69 -3.30 -5.47
C TYR A 82 -12.44 -2.96 -6.78
N GLN A 83 -13.32 -1.97 -6.74
CA GLN A 83 -14.10 -1.53 -7.91
C GLN A 83 -13.25 -0.99 -9.07
N GLN A 84 -11.99 -0.68 -8.82
CA GLN A 84 -11.07 -0.20 -9.85
C GLN A 84 -10.30 -1.31 -10.57
N ILE A 85 -10.38 -2.54 -10.09
CA ILE A 85 -9.81 -3.71 -10.76
C ILE A 85 -10.78 -4.12 -11.86
N ASP A 86 -10.30 -4.22 -13.10
CA ASP A 86 -11.17 -4.64 -14.21
C ASP A 86 -11.55 -6.13 -14.11
N SER A 87 -12.67 -6.47 -14.74
CA SER A 87 -13.22 -7.82 -14.71
C SER A 87 -12.29 -8.87 -15.31
N THR A 88 -11.49 -8.50 -16.30
CA THR A 88 -10.51 -9.41 -16.92
C THR A 88 -9.45 -9.79 -15.93
N THR A 89 -8.85 -8.80 -15.26
CA THR A 89 -7.84 -9.01 -14.20
C THR A 89 -8.38 -9.90 -13.08
N LEU A 90 -9.62 -9.64 -12.61
CA LEU A 90 -10.26 -10.47 -11.58
C LEU A 90 -10.53 -11.90 -12.07
N THR A 91 -10.95 -12.07 -13.32
CA THR A 91 -11.16 -13.39 -13.91
C THR A 91 -9.85 -14.16 -14.01
N GLU A 92 -8.81 -13.55 -14.54
CA GLU A 92 -7.48 -14.15 -14.64
C GLU A 92 -6.91 -14.52 -13.27
N LEU A 93 -7.12 -13.69 -12.26
CA LEU A 93 -6.69 -13.95 -10.90
C LEU A 93 -7.36 -15.19 -10.29
N ASN A 94 -8.63 -15.41 -10.60
CA ASN A 94 -9.40 -16.55 -10.11
C ASN A 94 -9.24 -17.80 -10.99
N ASP A 95 -8.86 -17.62 -12.26
CA ASP A 95 -8.71 -18.69 -13.24
C ASP A 95 -7.24 -19.13 -13.44
N PHE A 96 -6.44 -19.10 -12.38
CA PHE A 96 -5.12 -19.74 -12.39
C PHE A 96 -5.23 -21.27 -12.50
N SER A 97 -6.07 -21.73 -13.46
CA SER A 97 -6.32 -23.14 -13.73
C SER A 97 -5.10 -23.92 -14.23
N TYR A 98 -3.99 -23.24 -14.47
CA TYR A 98 -2.78 -23.84 -15.02
C TYR A 98 -1.97 -24.67 -14.03
N SER A 99 -2.05 -24.40 -12.74
CA SER A 99 -1.50 -25.28 -11.70
C SER A 99 -2.10 -24.96 -10.33
N SER A 100 -2.32 -26.01 -9.51
CA SER A 100 -2.79 -25.86 -8.12
C SER A 100 -1.89 -24.97 -7.27
N ASP A 101 -0.59 -24.94 -7.60
CA ASP A 101 0.40 -24.14 -6.86
C ASP A 101 0.27 -22.64 -7.11
N MET A 102 -0.32 -22.24 -8.23
CA MET A 102 -0.56 -20.84 -8.55
C MET A 102 -1.87 -20.30 -7.96
N GLN A 103 -2.91 -21.14 -7.87
CA GLN A 103 -4.24 -20.72 -7.42
C GLN A 103 -4.27 -20.14 -6.01
N ASN A 104 -3.44 -20.66 -5.12
CA ASN A 104 -3.40 -20.25 -3.71
C ASN A 104 -2.20 -19.35 -3.39
N SER A 105 -1.39 -19.01 -4.39
CA SER A 105 -0.12 -18.33 -4.17
C SER A 105 -0.29 -16.83 -4.01
N ALA A 106 0.04 -16.32 -2.83
CA ALA A 106 0.13 -14.90 -2.56
C ALA A 106 1.13 -14.19 -3.49
N PHE A 107 2.22 -14.87 -3.86
CA PHE A 107 3.21 -14.35 -4.80
C PHE A 107 2.63 -14.12 -6.21
N TRP A 108 1.91 -15.11 -6.77
CA TRP A 108 1.32 -14.97 -8.09
C TRP A 108 0.20 -13.95 -8.12
N ALA A 109 -0.66 -13.92 -7.09
CA ALA A 109 -1.69 -12.90 -6.94
C ALA A 109 -1.09 -11.49 -6.86
N CYS A 110 -0.06 -11.30 -6.04
CA CYS A 110 0.67 -10.04 -5.92
C CYS A 110 1.29 -9.61 -7.26
N LYS A 111 1.99 -10.53 -7.93
CA LYS A 111 2.61 -10.26 -9.25
C LYS A 111 1.57 -9.83 -10.27
N HIS A 112 0.43 -10.51 -10.34
CA HIS A 112 -0.64 -10.22 -11.30
C HIS A 112 -1.24 -8.83 -11.07
N ILE A 113 -1.57 -8.50 -9.82
CA ILE A 113 -2.09 -7.17 -9.48
C ILE A 113 -1.04 -6.06 -9.67
N ASN A 114 0.23 -6.34 -9.38
CA ASN A 114 1.28 -5.33 -9.64
C ASN A 114 1.43 -5.03 -11.14
N GLN A 115 1.33 -6.04 -12.00
CA GLN A 115 1.31 -5.86 -13.45
C GLN A 115 0.08 -5.08 -13.93
N PHE A 116 -1.09 -5.30 -13.33
CA PHE A 116 -2.27 -4.50 -13.60
C PHE A 116 -2.04 -3.03 -13.23
N LEU A 117 -1.51 -2.76 -12.02
CA LEU A 117 -1.22 -1.40 -11.56
C LEU A 117 -0.18 -0.70 -12.44
N GLU A 118 0.86 -1.39 -12.84
CA GLU A 118 1.89 -0.88 -13.76
C GLU A 118 1.30 -0.43 -15.09
N LYS A 119 0.41 -1.21 -15.68
CA LYS A 119 -0.28 -0.87 -16.93
C LYS A 119 -1.27 0.31 -16.73
N LYS A 120 -1.98 0.31 -15.61
CA LYS A 120 -3.00 1.32 -15.30
C LYS A 120 -2.39 2.69 -15.02
N LEU A 121 -1.33 2.74 -14.23
CA LEU A 121 -0.79 4.00 -13.72
C LEU A 121 0.29 4.59 -14.64
N VAL A 122 1.00 3.76 -15.41
CA VAL A 122 2.13 4.21 -16.26
C VAL A 122 2.99 5.22 -15.47
N PRO A 123 3.73 4.79 -14.43
CA PRO A 123 4.38 5.70 -13.52
C PRO A 123 5.33 6.63 -14.28
N GLU A 124 4.95 7.86 -14.48
CA GLU A 124 5.91 8.90 -14.83
C GLU A 124 6.69 9.20 -13.55
N ASN A 125 7.98 8.96 -13.55
CA ASN A 125 8.89 9.36 -12.47
C ASN A 125 8.85 10.88 -12.33
N SER A 126 7.79 11.39 -11.74
CA SER A 126 7.66 12.79 -11.45
C SER A 126 8.18 13.04 -10.03
N VAL A 127 9.04 14.03 -9.90
CA VAL A 127 9.54 14.57 -8.64
C VAL A 127 8.40 15.21 -7.82
N TYR A 128 7.20 15.27 -8.38
CA TYR A 128 6.06 15.95 -7.81
C TYR A 128 5.20 15.01 -6.96
N SER A 129 5.15 15.29 -5.66
CA SER A 129 4.10 14.74 -4.82
C SER A 129 2.75 15.34 -5.23
N ILE A 130 1.67 14.57 -5.03
CA ILE A 130 0.33 15.13 -5.09
C ILE A 130 0.20 16.06 -3.87
N PRO A 131 0.10 17.38 -4.06
CA PRO A 131 0.22 18.34 -2.96
C PRO A 131 -1.05 18.52 -2.15
N PHE A 132 -2.06 17.69 -2.35
CA PHE A 132 -3.33 17.76 -1.64
C PHE A 132 -3.66 16.43 -0.97
N ILE A 133 -4.39 16.51 0.13
CA ILE A 133 -4.93 15.35 0.81
C ILE A 133 -6.09 14.83 -0.04
N ALA A 134 -5.94 13.64 -0.57
CA ALA A 134 -6.97 12.98 -1.36
C ALA A 134 -7.27 11.60 -0.78
N LYS A 135 -8.49 11.14 -1.01
CA LYS A 135 -8.87 9.75 -0.74
C LYS A 135 -7.95 8.79 -1.48
N THR A 136 -7.62 7.66 -0.89
CA THR A 136 -6.77 6.62 -1.51
C THR A 136 -7.36 6.16 -2.84
N SER A 137 -8.69 5.99 -2.91
CA SER A 137 -9.41 5.65 -4.14
C SER A 137 -9.27 6.71 -5.23
N THR A 138 -9.17 7.99 -4.88
CA THR A 138 -8.94 9.08 -5.83
C THR A 138 -7.48 9.13 -6.28
N ARG A 139 -6.53 8.92 -5.36
CA ARG A 139 -5.09 8.89 -5.68
C ARG A 139 -4.74 7.80 -6.69
N SER A 140 -5.41 6.65 -6.60
CA SER A 140 -5.20 5.53 -7.53
C SER A 140 -5.65 5.79 -8.97
N MET A 141 -6.33 6.91 -9.23
CA MET A 141 -6.70 7.37 -10.59
C MET A 141 -5.65 8.32 -11.20
N ILE A 142 -4.59 8.63 -10.47
CA ILE A 142 -3.58 9.61 -10.86
C ILE A 142 -2.29 8.88 -11.21
N SER A 143 -1.82 9.01 -12.45
CA SER A 143 -0.68 8.28 -13.00
C SER A 143 0.70 8.83 -12.65
N PHE A 144 0.79 9.85 -11.81
CA PHE A 144 2.07 10.41 -11.36
C PHE A 144 2.08 10.55 -9.84
N GLY A 145 3.26 10.44 -9.25
CA GLY A 145 3.43 10.51 -7.81
C GLY A 145 4.84 10.14 -7.38
N THR A 146 5.04 10.12 -6.07
CA THR A 146 6.28 9.65 -5.45
C THR A 146 6.22 8.15 -5.17
N CYS A 147 7.38 7.54 -4.89
CA CYS A 147 7.45 6.13 -4.48
C CYS A 147 6.52 5.81 -3.28
N ASN A 148 6.39 6.74 -2.32
CA ASN A 148 5.45 6.60 -1.21
C ASN A 148 4.00 6.48 -1.70
N GLN A 149 3.58 7.34 -2.61
CA GLN A 149 2.21 7.33 -3.13
C GLN A 149 1.90 6.06 -3.92
N PHE A 150 2.81 5.62 -4.79
CA PHE A 150 2.66 4.37 -5.53
C PHE A 150 2.65 3.14 -4.61
N SER A 151 3.51 3.11 -3.60
CA SER A 151 3.51 2.03 -2.61
C SER A 151 2.22 1.98 -1.80
N LEU A 152 1.62 3.13 -1.43
CA LEU A 152 0.34 3.17 -0.74
C LEU A 152 -0.82 2.73 -1.64
N ILE A 153 -0.81 3.08 -2.93
CA ILE A 153 -1.82 2.62 -3.89
C ILE A 153 -1.73 1.10 -4.06
N ALA A 154 -0.52 0.57 -4.22
CA ALA A 154 -0.31 -0.88 -4.33
C ALA A 154 -0.75 -1.61 -3.06
N LEU A 155 -0.39 -1.09 -1.87
CA LEU A 155 -0.82 -1.61 -0.58
C LEU A 155 -2.34 -1.69 -0.48
N ALA A 156 -3.04 -0.60 -0.80
CA ALA A 156 -4.50 -0.53 -0.73
C ALA A 156 -5.17 -1.48 -1.72
N MET A 157 -4.72 -1.48 -2.99
CA MET A 157 -5.26 -2.35 -4.03
C MET A 157 -5.10 -3.84 -3.67
N MET A 158 -3.93 -4.24 -3.24
CA MET A 158 -3.64 -5.62 -2.89
C MET A 158 -4.43 -6.06 -1.66
N ARG A 159 -4.48 -5.24 -0.61
CA ARG A 159 -5.28 -5.53 0.59
C ARG A 159 -6.79 -5.58 0.31
N SER A 160 -7.28 -4.83 -0.69
CA SER A 160 -8.70 -4.84 -1.05
C SER A 160 -9.20 -6.18 -1.62
N ILE A 161 -8.27 -7.07 -1.99
CA ILE A 161 -8.55 -8.42 -2.45
C ILE A 161 -7.86 -9.50 -1.60
N GLY A 162 -7.38 -9.15 -0.42
CA GLY A 162 -6.83 -10.11 0.55
C GLY A 162 -5.36 -10.48 0.34
N ILE A 163 -4.60 -9.77 -0.50
CA ILE A 163 -3.15 -10.04 -0.65
C ILE A 163 -2.40 -9.39 0.53
N PRO A 164 -1.61 -10.18 1.32
CA PRO A 164 -0.97 -9.70 2.53
C PRO A 164 0.31 -8.91 2.23
N VAL A 165 0.16 -7.60 2.17
CA VAL A 165 1.24 -6.66 1.82
C VAL A 165 1.45 -5.64 2.92
N MET A 166 2.70 -5.26 3.16
CA MET A 166 3.14 -4.21 4.09
C MET A 166 3.89 -3.10 3.37
N LEU A 167 4.15 -2.02 4.09
CA LEU A 167 4.96 -0.89 3.64
C LEU A 167 6.27 -0.87 4.42
N ASP A 168 7.39 -0.99 3.71
CA ASP A 168 8.72 -0.77 4.23
C ASP A 168 9.30 0.55 3.66
N PHE A 169 10.17 1.17 4.43
CA PHE A 169 10.82 2.40 3.99
C PHE A 169 12.20 2.60 4.63
N THR A 170 13.02 3.39 3.95
CA THR A 170 14.22 3.98 4.53
C THR A 170 14.11 5.49 4.49
N PRO A 171 14.31 6.19 5.61
CA PRO A 171 14.27 7.65 5.62
C PRO A 171 15.37 8.26 4.74
N GLN A 172 16.52 7.59 4.67
CA GLN A 172 17.67 8.05 3.91
C GLN A 172 18.56 6.88 3.51
N TRP A 173 18.96 6.86 2.24
CA TRP A 173 19.99 5.95 1.76
C TRP A 173 21.38 6.39 2.25
N PRO A 174 22.32 5.46 2.54
CA PRO A 174 23.68 5.81 2.97
C PRO A 174 24.50 6.55 1.91
N PHE A 175 24.08 6.54 0.66
CA PHE A 175 24.82 7.07 -0.50
C PHE A 175 24.10 8.21 -1.22
N ARG A 176 22.93 8.65 -0.74
CA ARG A 176 22.19 9.79 -1.28
C ARG A 176 21.26 10.41 -0.22
N SER A 177 20.91 11.68 -0.42
CA SER A 177 20.14 12.49 0.54
C SER A 177 18.62 12.27 0.50
N MET A 178 18.14 11.17 -0.05
CA MET A 178 16.71 10.87 -0.13
C MET A 178 16.41 9.46 0.38
N GLY A 179 15.20 9.29 0.92
CA GLY A 179 14.65 8.01 1.30
C GLY A 179 14.00 7.25 0.14
N HIS A 180 13.35 6.15 0.49
CA HIS A 180 12.57 5.35 -0.44
C HIS A 180 11.48 4.58 0.31
N TYR A 181 10.38 4.27 -0.40
CA TYR A 181 9.28 3.44 0.06
C TYR A 181 9.08 2.30 -0.92
N TRP A 182 8.75 1.12 -0.40
CA TRP A 182 8.43 -0.07 -1.19
C TRP A 182 7.45 -0.96 -0.45
N ASN A 183 6.93 -1.96 -1.13
CA ASN A 183 6.03 -2.93 -0.55
C ASN A 183 6.75 -4.23 -0.19
N VAL A 184 6.17 -4.97 0.75
CA VAL A 184 6.65 -6.29 1.15
C VAL A 184 5.46 -7.24 1.22
N LEU A 185 5.52 -8.31 0.45
CA LEU A 185 4.56 -9.40 0.48
C LEU A 185 4.97 -10.42 1.54
N LEU A 186 4.02 -10.90 2.33
CA LEU A 186 4.17 -12.14 3.09
C LEU A 186 3.72 -13.30 2.22
N ASP A 187 4.65 -14.15 1.76
CA ASP A 187 4.34 -15.28 0.92
C ASP A 187 3.79 -16.48 1.70
N ASN A 188 3.31 -17.49 1.00
CA ASN A 188 2.75 -18.71 1.61
C ASN A 188 3.76 -19.54 2.41
N THR A 189 5.06 -19.23 2.33
CA THR A 189 6.12 -19.88 3.10
C THR A 189 6.52 -19.10 4.36
N GLY A 190 5.87 -17.95 4.60
CA GLY A 190 6.21 -17.04 5.69
C GLY A 190 7.39 -16.13 5.38
N LYS A 191 7.83 -16.05 4.13
CA LYS A 191 8.92 -15.15 3.72
C LYS A 191 8.39 -13.78 3.33
N ASN A 192 9.16 -12.76 3.68
CA ASN A 192 8.92 -11.39 3.26
C ASN A 192 9.64 -11.13 1.93
N LEU A 193 8.87 -10.81 0.88
CA LEU A 193 9.35 -10.54 -0.46
C LEU A 193 9.16 -9.06 -0.79
N ALA A 194 10.26 -8.31 -0.89
CA ALA A 194 10.22 -6.89 -1.23
C ALA A 194 9.96 -6.67 -2.73
N PHE A 195 9.15 -5.66 -3.06
CA PHE A 195 8.89 -5.26 -4.44
C PHE A 195 8.52 -3.77 -4.55
N GLY A 196 8.70 -3.16 -5.72
CA GLY A 196 8.22 -1.82 -6.02
C GLY A 196 6.74 -1.88 -6.42
N GLY A 197 5.86 -1.30 -5.61
CA GLY A 197 4.44 -1.18 -5.97
C GLY A 197 4.25 -0.24 -7.14
N CYS A 198 3.52 -0.66 -8.16
CA CYS A 198 3.27 0.07 -9.40
C CYS A 198 4.53 0.35 -10.25
N GLU A 199 5.71 -0.05 -9.80
CA GLU A 199 6.97 0.05 -10.53
C GLU A 199 7.37 -1.32 -11.06
N THR A 200 8.07 -1.35 -12.19
CA THR A 200 8.46 -2.58 -12.87
C THR A 200 9.22 -3.54 -11.96
N LYS A 201 8.80 -4.80 -12.05
CA LYS A 201 9.46 -5.99 -11.52
C LYS A 201 9.39 -6.17 -10.01
N THR A 202 8.61 -7.16 -9.63
CA THR A 202 8.79 -7.93 -8.41
C THR A 202 10.15 -8.64 -8.46
N ASP A 203 11.23 -7.87 -8.33
CA ASP A 203 12.58 -8.39 -8.26
C ASP A 203 13.15 -7.98 -6.90
N PRO A 204 13.28 -8.91 -5.95
CA PRO A 204 13.82 -8.61 -4.64
C PRO A 204 15.27 -8.11 -4.69
N ASP A 205 15.99 -8.35 -5.79
CA ASP A 205 17.38 -7.92 -5.94
C ASP A 205 17.55 -6.43 -6.32
N ILE A 206 16.45 -5.71 -6.61
CA ILE A 206 16.52 -4.28 -6.96
C ILE A 206 16.94 -3.40 -5.77
N LEU A 207 16.66 -3.83 -4.55
CA LEU A 207 16.87 -3.01 -3.35
C LEU A 207 18.31 -3.01 -2.83
N HIS A 208 19.14 -3.97 -3.21
CA HIS A 208 20.52 -4.09 -2.73
C HIS A 208 21.50 -4.52 -3.81
N LYS A 209 22.30 -3.58 -4.27
CA LYS A 209 23.56 -3.94 -4.94
C LYS A 209 24.58 -4.35 -3.86
N PRO A 210 25.27 -5.49 -4.00
CA PRO A 210 26.23 -5.99 -2.99
C PRO A 210 27.34 -5.01 -2.60
N SER A 211 27.60 -4.02 -3.46
CA SER A 211 28.62 -2.97 -3.24
C SER A 211 28.11 -1.75 -2.45
N GLN A 212 26.83 -1.68 -2.10
CA GLN A 212 26.25 -0.53 -1.41
C GLN A 212 26.11 -0.81 0.09
N LYS A 213 26.35 0.22 0.91
CA LYS A 213 26.09 0.15 2.36
C LYS A 213 24.59 -0.06 2.59
N MET A 214 24.25 -0.98 3.48
CA MET A 214 22.87 -1.21 3.87
C MET A 214 22.28 0.01 4.57
N ALA A 215 21.06 0.39 4.18
CA ALA A 215 20.28 1.40 4.88
C ALA A 215 19.58 0.79 6.11
N LYS A 216 19.21 1.64 7.06
CA LYS A 216 18.22 1.24 8.09
C LYS A 216 16.86 1.17 7.42
N VAL A 217 16.22 0.02 7.51
CA VAL A 217 14.89 -0.23 7.00
C VAL A 217 13.90 -0.28 8.16
N TYR A 218 12.78 0.40 7.98
CA TYR A 218 11.68 0.41 8.92
C TYR A 218 10.44 -0.18 8.24
N ARG A 219 9.66 -0.95 8.99
CA ARG A 219 8.35 -1.44 8.58
C ARG A 219 7.27 -0.65 9.28
N ARG A 220 6.26 -0.24 8.54
CA ARG A 220 5.06 0.32 9.13
C ARG A 220 4.23 -0.81 9.73
N THR A 221 4.07 -0.81 11.06
CA THR A 221 3.22 -1.73 11.80
C THR A 221 1.98 -1.02 12.31
N TYR A 222 0.94 -1.77 12.62
CA TYR A 222 -0.33 -1.27 13.13
C TYR A 222 -0.56 -1.64 14.60
N ALA A 223 0.11 -2.68 15.09
CA ALA A 223 0.15 -2.99 16.51
C ALA A 223 0.87 -1.87 17.29
N ILE A 224 0.38 -1.60 18.50
CA ILE A 224 1.04 -0.66 19.42
C ILE A 224 2.39 -1.25 19.85
N ASN A 225 3.47 -0.57 19.49
CA ASN A 225 4.79 -0.93 19.97
C ASN A 225 4.95 -0.47 21.43
N GLN A 226 4.81 -1.42 22.35
CA GLN A 226 4.87 -1.19 23.79
C GLN A 226 6.22 -0.62 24.25
N ASP A 227 7.31 -0.90 23.55
CA ASP A 227 8.63 -0.38 23.88
C ASP A 227 8.77 1.11 23.52
N LEU A 228 8.03 1.59 22.54
CA LEU A 228 8.01 3.01 22.18
C LEU A 228 7.05 3.83 23.06
N VAL A 229 6.13 3.20 23.76
CA VAL A 229 5.17 3.87 24.65
C VAL A 229 5.77 4.11 26.04
N LYS A 230 6.84 3.44 26.41
CA LYS A 230 7.51 3.67 27.69
C LYS A 230 8.16 5.06 27.70
N PRO A 231 7.83 5.93 28.66
CA PRO A 231 8.48 7.24 28.73
C PRO A 231 10.00 7.05 28.90
N VAL A 232 10.76 7.67 28.02
CA VAL A 232 12.22 7.73 28.16
C VAL A 232 12.49 8.72 29.29
N SER A 233 12.92 8.21 30.46
CA SER A 233 13.41 9.09 31.51
C SER A 233 14.81 9.56 31.13
N TYR A 234 14.94 10.82 30.81
CA TYR A 234 16.25 11.47 30.71
C TYR A 234 16.70 11.76 32.16
N THR A 235 17.53 10.89 32.71
CA THR A 235 18.31 11.14 33.95
C THR A 235 19.69 11.64 33.57
#